data_f60b1a08194843bb1d8e9fec494d6d4a
#
_entry.id   f60b1a08194843bb1d8e9fec494d6d4a
#
_cell.length_a   1.000
_cell.length_b   1.000
_cell.length_c   1.000
_cell.angle_alpha   90.00
_cell.angle_beta   90.00
_cell.angle_gamma   90.00
#
_symmetry.space_group_name_H-M   'P 1'
#
loop_
_entity.id
_entity.type
_entity.pdbx_description
1 polymer ?
#
loop_
_entity_poly.entity_id
_entity_poly.type
_entity_poly.pdbx_seq_one_letter_code
_entity_poly.pdbx_strand_id
1 'polypeptide(L)'
;MSTGLTLALDGSTYAGSVAVIRDRDVIAERQLASVPHPGKSGKAENFMPMVAECLRDGQVRPSDLARVVCGEGPGSFTSLRVAASIAKGIAVGTGIPLYAVSSLLLIVARELRDDGMWLAVLPAMREEVFAQQFSVERHVIREVGPARILREHDLEQEAAHAGASLIGSSRGDATPHARGVAAVIDGILASGRCDIDSWEPVYGRLAEAQVKWEAAHGRPLSAAG
;
A
#
# COMPACT_ATOMS: atom_id res chain seq x y z
N MET A 1 4.51 -3.65 23.77
CA MET A 1 3.43 -4.14 22.89
C MET A 1 2.47 -3.00 22.67
N SER A 2 2.25 -2.59 21.43
CA SER A 2 1.35 -1.48 21.14
C SER A 2 -0.10 -1.98 21.12
N THR A 3 -0.81 -1.78 22.22
CA THR A 3 -2.24 -2.08 22.32
C THR A 3 -3.07 -1.01 21.60
N GLY A 4 -4.13 -1.40 20.93
CA GLY A 4 -5.11 -0.46 20.39
C GLY A 4 -5.66 -0.85 19.02
N LEU A 5 -6.76 -0.19 18.68
CA LEU A 5 -7.44 -0.39 17.38
C LEU A 5 -6.75 0.41 16.28
N THR A 6 -6.42 -0.28 15.21
CA THR A 6 -5.80 0.30 14.00
C THR A 6 -6.75 0.17 12.83
N LEU A 7 -6.99 1.27 12.13
CA LEU A 7 -7.59 1.26 10.80
C LEU A 7 -6.46 1.27 9.77
N ALA A 8 -6.38 0.25 8.96
CA ALA A 8 -5.40 0.12 7.89
C ALA A 8 -6.07 0.27 6.51
N LEU A 9 -5.44 1.01 5.60
CA LEU A 9 -5.91 1.22 4.24
C LEU A 9 -4.76 1.02 3.24
N ASP A 10 -5.05 0.40 2.10
CA ASP A 10 -4.15 0.39 0.96
C ASP A 10 -4.90 0.67 -0.34
N GLY A 11 -4.46 1.68 -1.08
CA GLY A 11 -5.01 2.09 -2.38
C GLY A 11 -4.02 1.96 -3.53
N SER A 12 -2.95 1.18 -3.38
CA SER A 12 -1.90 1.06 -4.41
C SER A 12 -2.38 0.34 -5.68
N THR A 13 -3.45 -0.43 -5.59
CA THR A 13 -4.10 -1.07 -6.73
C THR A 13 -5.55 -0.63 -6.88
N TYR A 14 -6.17 -0.98 -8.03
CA TYR A 14 -7.60 -0.79 -8.22
C TYR A 14 -8.46 -1.68 -7.31
N ALA A 15 -7.87 -2.71 -6.72
CA ALA A 15 -8.50 -3.57 -5.72
C ALA A 15 -8.17 -3.10 -4.29
N GLY A 16 -8.29 -1.81 -4.03
CA GLY A 16 -7.99 -1.22 -2.73
C GLY A 16 -8.60 -2.00 -1.57
N SER A 17 -7.94 -1.98 -0.42
CA SER A 17 -8.29 -2.80 0.74
C SER A 17 -8.31 -1.99 2.04
N VAL A 18 -9.11 -2.46 2.98
CA VAL A 18 -9.25 -1.90 4.33
C VAL A 18 -9.22 -3.04 5.33
N ALA A 19 -8.61 -2.81 6.49
CA ALA A 19 -8.68 -3.73 7.62
C ALA A 19 -8.81 -2.96 8.93
N VAL A 20 -9.57 -3.52 9.87
CA VAL A 20 -9.61 -3.12 11.27
C VAL A 20 -8.85 -4.17 12.07
N ILE A 21 -7.84 -3.72 12.78
CA ILE A 21 -6.89 -4.58 13.48
C ILE A 21 -6.90 -4.22 14.95
N ARG A 22 -7.06 -5.22 15.81
CA ARG A 22 -6.91 -5.07 17.27
C ARG A 22 -5.60 -5.72 17.67
N ASP A 23 -4.66 -4.92 18.12
CA ASP A 23 -3.29 -5.35 18.42
C ASP A 23 -2.59 -5.96 17.20
N ARG A 24 -2.70 -7.26 16.98
CA ARG A 24 -2.24 -7.98 15.80
C ARG A 24 -3.33 -8.84 15.14
N ASP A 25 -4.54 -8.82 15.68
CA ASP A 25 -5.65 -9.60 15.16
C ASP A 25 -6.49 -8.79 14.19
N VAL A 26 -6.68 -9.30 12.98
CA VAL A 26 -7.58 -8.72 11.99
C VAL A 26 -9.01 -9.06 12.39
N ILE A 27 -9.77 -8.06 12.86
CA ILE A 27 -11.15 -8.25 13.32
C ILE A 27 -12.21 -7.98 12.25
N ALA A 28 -11.85 -7.22 11.23
CA ALA A 28 -12.64 -7.03 10.02
C ALA A 28 -11.73 -6.64 8.86
N GLU A 29 -12.08 -7.06 7.65
CA GLU A 29 -11.37 -6.68 6.44
C GLU A 29 -12.30 -6.62 5.23
N ARG A 30 -11.96 -5.76 4.27
CA ARG A 30 -12.66 -5.65 3.01
C ARG A 30 -11.69 -5.32 1.88
N GLN A 31 -12.03 -5.79 0.69
CA GLN A 31 -11.30 -5.48 -0.53
C GLN A 31 -12.29 -5.17 -1.65
N LEU A 32 -12.00 -4.17 -2.46
CA LEU A 32 -12.80 -3.89 -3.64
C LEU A 32 -12.63 -5.03 -4.65
N ALA A 33 -13.74 -5.52 -5.20
CA ALA A 33 -13.70 -6.54 -6.22
C ALA A 33 -12.91 -6.05 -7.45
N SER A 34 -11.91 -6.83 -7.87
CA SER A 34 -11.15 -6.59 -9.09
C SER A 34 -12.01 -6.96 -10.31
N VAL A 35 -13.03 -6.18 -10.65
CA VAL A 35 -13.78 -6.40 -11.89
C VAL A 35 -13.21 -5.47 -12.95
N PRO A 36 -12.61 -6.00 -14.03
CA PRO A 36 -12.28 -5.22 -15.20
C PRO A 36 -13.58 -4.85 -15.92
N HIS A 37 -14.10 -3.66 -15.71
CA HIS A 37 -15.13 -3.09 -16.57
C HIS A 37 -14.51 -1.96 -17.37
N PRO A 38 -14.37 -2.10 -18.69
CA PRO A 38 -13.98 -0.97 -19.54
C PRO A 38 -15.06 0.11 -19.41
N GLY A 39 -14.66 1.29 -18.98
CA GLY A 39 -15.52 2.48 -19.01
C GLY A 39 -16.25 2.87 -17.71
N LYS A 40 -16.05 2.22 -16.56
CA LYS A 40 -16.58 2.69 -15.27
C LYS A 40 -15.48 3.16 -14.35
N SER A 41 -15.41 4.47 -14.20
CA SER A 41 -14.55 5.25 -13.29
C SER A 41 -14.87 5.09 -11.78
N GLY A 42 -15.71 4.12 -11.40
CA GLY A 42 -16.40 4.09 -10.11
C GLY A 42 -15.67 3.42 -8.93
N LYS A 43 -14.38 3.09 -9.03
CA LYS A 43 -13.72 2.30 -7.96
C LYS A 43 -13.22 3.15 -6.78
N ALA A 44 -12.70 4.34 -7.05
CA ALA A 44 -12.25 5.26 -6.01
C ALA A 44 -13.44 5.79 -5.17
N GLU A 45 -14.61 5.96 -5.78
CA GLU A 45 -15.84 6.41 -5.13
C GLU A 45 -16.35 5.44 -4.05
N ASN A 46 -16.00 4.15 -4.16
CA ASN A 46 -16.44 3.10 -3.22
C ASN A 46 -15.48 2.91 -2.03
N PHE A 47 -14.35 3.63 -1.99
CA PHE A 47 -13.36 3.41 -0.93
C PHE A 47 -13.87 3.85 0.44
N MET A 48 -14.48 5.05 0.55
CA MET A 48 -15.04 5.50 1.82
C MET A 48 -16.23 4.66 2.31
N PRO A 49 -17.20 4.26 1.47
CA PRO A 49 -18.21 3.27 1.84
C PRO A 49 -17.62 1.97 2.38
N MET A 50 -16.57 1.43 1.74
CA MET A 50 -15.86 0.23 2.18
C MET A 50 -15.22 0.40 3.57
N VAL A 51 -14.64 1.58 3.86
CA VAL A 51 -14.14 1.91 5.22
C VAL A 51 -15.26 1.87 6.24
N ALA A 52 -16.39 2.52 5.95
CA ALA A 52 -17.54 2.55 6.86
C ALA A 52 -18.13 1.16 7.11
N GLU A 53 -18.19 0.32 6.09
CA GLU A 53 -18.63 -1.07 6.21
C GLU A 53 -17.64 -1.90 7.04
N CYS A 54 -16.34 -1.77 6.81
CA CYS A 54 -15.32 -2.50 7.55
C CYS A 54 -15.34 -2.15 9.04
N LEU A 55 -15.49 -0.86 9.38
CA LEU A 55 -15.66 -0.41 10.77
C LEU A 55 -16.93 -1.00 11.41
N ARG A 56 -18.04 -1.05 10.67
CA ARG A 56 -19.30 -1.63 11.14
C ARG A 56 -19.17 -3.12 11.40
N ASP A 57 -18.53 -3.86 10.50
CA ASP A 57 -18.29 -5.31 10.65
C ASP A 57 -17.41 -5.61 11.86
N GLY A 58 -16.39 -4.79 12.09
CA GLY A 58 -15.53 -4.87 13.27
C GLY A 58 -16.19 -4.36 14.56
N GLN A 59 -17.41 -3.80 14.48
CA GLN A 59 -18.12 -3.14 15.59
C GLN A 59 -17.27 -2.03 16.25
N VAL A 60 -16.57 -1.24 15.44
CA VAL A 60 -15.64 -0.18 15.85
C VAL A 60 -16.15 1.17 15.38
N ARG A 61 -16.21 2.16 16.28
CA ARG A 61 -16.47 3.54 15.92
C ARG A 61 -15.16 4.26 15.59
N PRO A 62 -15.16 5.26 14.73
CA PRO A 62 -13.96 6.05 14.45
C PRO A 62 -13.28 6.61 15.71
N SER A 63 -14.06 6.96 16.73
CA SER A 63 -13.57 7.44 18.04
C SER A 63 -12.83 6.38 18.87
N ASP A 64 -13.00 5.10 18.55
CA ASP A 64 -12.37 4.00 19.29
C ASP A 64 -10.99 3.65 18.69
N LEU A 65 -10.66 4.22 17.51
CA LEU A 65 -9.39 4.01 16.85
C LEU A 65 -8.25 4.68 17.61
N ALA A 66 -7.13 4.00 17.73
CA ALA A 66 -5.89 4.53 18.31
C ALA A 66 -4.96 5.12 17.24
N ARG A 67 -5.10 4.67 15.98
CA ARG A 67 -4.25 5.11 14.86
C ARG A 67 -4.84 4.73 13.50
N VAL A 68 -4.33 5.41 12.46
CA VAL A 68 -4.53 5.04 11.06
C VAL A 68 -3.19 4.62 10.47
N VAL A 69 -3.18 3.56 9.67
CA VAL A 69 -2.03 3.14 8.83
C VAL A 69 -2.46 3.19 7.38
N CYS A 70 -1.72 3.88 6.53
CA CYS A 70 -2.00 4.00 5.10
C CYS A 70 -0.86 3.44 4.27
N GLY A 71 -1.20 2.58 3.30
CA GLY A 71 -0.26 2.20 2.25
C GLY A 71 0.17 3.43 1.46
N GLU A 72 1.48 3.67 1.43
CA GLU A 72 2.04 4.85 0.74
C GLU A 72 2.37 4.59 -0.74
N GLY A 73 2.19 3.39 -1.22
CA GLY A 73 2.59 2.98 -2.57
C GLY A 73 3.91 2.19 -2.57
N PRO A 74 4.54 2.07 -3.75
CA PRO A 74 4.14 2.63 -5.04
C PRO A 74 2.86 2.01 -5.60
N GLY A 75 2.26 2.67 -6.62
CA GLY A 75 1.06 2.11 -7.26
C GLY A 75 0.20 3.10 -8.04
N SER A 76 -1.11 2.82 -8.10
CA SER A 76 -2.09 3.64 -8.81
C SER A 76 -2.19 5.05 -8.21
N PHE A 77 -1.79 6.05 -8.96
CA PHE A 77 -1.78 7.46 -8.56
C PHE A 77 -3.13 7.94 -7.99
N THR A 78 -4.22 7.66 -8.71
CA THR A 78 -5.56 8.10 -8.28
C THR A 78 -6.01 7.39 -7.02
N SER A 79 -5.84 6.06 -6.96
CA SER A 79 -6.32 5.27 -5.84
C SER A 79 -5.51 5.54 -4.57
N LEU A 80 -4.19 5.73 -4.68
CA LEU A 80 -3.32 6.14 -3.57
C LEU A 80 -3.77 7.49 -2.98
N ARG A 81 -4.07 8.47 -3.82
CA ARG A 81 -4.56 9.78 -3.35
C ARG A 81 -5.88 9.69 -2.61
N VAL A 82 -6.80 8.88 -3.11
CA VAL A 82 -8.09 8.65 -2.44
C VAL A 82 -7.89 8.01 -1.07
N ALA A 83 -7.09 6.94 -1.00
CA ALA A 83 -6.79 6.29 0.28
C ALA A 83 -6.09 7.23 1.27
N ALA A 84 -5.08 7.99 0.81
CA ALA A 84 -4.37 8.97 1.62
C ALA A 84 -5.29 10.10 2.12
N SER A 85 -6.17 10.62 1.26
CA SER A 85 -7.12 11.66 1.66
C SER A 85 -8.10 11.18 2.73
N ILE A 86 -8.59 9.94 2.60
CA ILE A 86 -9.46 9.31 3.60
C ILE A 86 -8.68 9.10 4.91
N ALA A 87 -7.46 8.56 4.84
CA ALA A 87 -6.62 8.32 6.00
C ALA A 87 -6.31 9.63 6.77
N LYS A 88 -5.90 10.67 6.04
CA LYS A 88 -5.68 12.02 6.61
C LYS A 88 -6.96 12.58 7.23
N GLY A 89 -8.09 12.50 6.52
CA GLY A 89 -9.38 12.99 7.00
C GLY A 89 -9.82 12.33 8.31
N ILE A 90 -9.65 11.01 8.42
CA ILE A 90 -9.97 10.28 9.66
C ILE A 90 -8.98 10.67 10.77
N ALA A 91 -7.68 10.70 10.50
CA ALA A 91 -6.66 11.05 11.47
C ALA A 91 -6.87 12.46 12.05
N VAL A 92 -7.14 13.45 11.20
CA VAL A 92 -7.44 14.83 11.60
C VAL A 92 -8.76 14.91 12.38
N GLY A 93 -9.82 14.28 11.84
CA GLY A 93 -11.16 14.35 12.44
C GLY A 93 -11.26 13.67 13.80
N THR A 94 -10.38 12.70 14.10
CA THR A 94 -10.34 11.99 15.38
C THR A 94 -9.16 12.38 16.27
N GLY A 95 -8.21 13.16 15.76
CA GLY A 95 -7.01 13.56 16.49
C GLY A 95 -6.00 12.43 16.74
N ILE A 96 -6.06 11.34 15.95
CA ILE A 96 -5.17 10.19 16.12
C ILE A 96 -4.00 10.23 15.13
N PRO A 97 -2.85 9.57 15.44
CA PRO A 97 -1.70 9.56 14.54
C PRO A 97 -1.95 8.76 13.26
N LEU A 98 -1.35 9.24 12.17
CA LEU A 98 -1.24 8.57 10.88
C LEU A 98 0.16 7.98 10.73
N TYR A 99 0.24 6.76 10.22
CA TYR A 99 1.48 6.06 9.86
C TYR A 99 1.43 5.62 8.40
N ALA A 100 2.59 5.53 7.76
CA ALA A 100 2.74 5.02 6.41
C ALA A 100 3.37 3.63 6.39
N VAL A 101 3.09 2.87 5.34
CA VAL A 101 3.69 1.55 5.11
C VAL A 101 3.86 1.31 3.61
N SER A 102 4.97 0.71 3.20
CA SER A 102 5.18 0.31 1.80
C SER A 102 4.09 -0.67 1.35
N SER A 103 3.45 -0.37 0.20
CA SER A 103 2.47 -1.30 -0.38
C SER A 103 3.12 -2.59 -0.88
N LEU A 104 4.41 -2.56 -1.27
CA LEU A 104 5.18 -3.77 -1.61
C LEU A 104 5.42 -4.64 -0.38
N LEU A 105 5.68 -4.04 0.79
CA LEU A 105 5.76 -4.78 2.05
C LEU A 105 4.43 -5.47 2.39
N LEU A 106 3.29 -4.82 2.12
CA LEU A 106 1.97 -5.41 2.35
C LEU A 106 1.68 -6.63 1.47
N ILE A 107 2.33 -6.78 0.31
CA ILE A 107 2.24 -8.01 -0.50
C ILE A 107 2.85 -9.19 0.26
N VAL A 108 4.04 -9.00 0.84
CA VAL A 108 4.75 -10.04 1.59
C VAL A 108 4.06 -10.32 2.93
N ALA A 109 3.62 -9.27 3.61
CA ALA A 109 3.01 -9.34 4.93
C ALA A 109 1.54 -9.82 4.95
N ARG A 110 0.89 -9.89 3.78
CA ARG A 110 -0.52 -10.30 3.67
C ARG A 110 -0.83 -11.66 4.28
N GLU A 111 0.11 -12.58 4.16
CA GLU A 111 0.01 -13.95 4.66
C GLU A 111 1.36 -14.36 5.27
N LEU A 112 1.35 -15.37 6.13
CA LEU A 112 2.59 -15.96 6.61
C LEU A 112 3.39 -16.51 5.42
N ARG A 113 4.66 -16.12 5.34
CA ARG A 113 5.60 -16.58 4.32
C ARG A 113 6.65 -17.47 4.93
N ASP A 114 7.14 -18.43 4.15
CA ASP A 114 8.30 -19.21 4.50
C ASP A 114 9.53 -18.32 4.62
N ASP A 115 10.47 -18.72 5.46
CA ASP A 115 11.75 -18.06 5.60
C ASP A 115 12.50 -18.07 4.27
N GLY A 116 13.11 -16.95 3.91
CA GLY A 116 13.83 -16.78 2.65
C GLY A 116 13.80 -15.36 2.09
N MET A 117 14.29 -15.25 0.86
CA MET A 117 14.26 -14.00 0.11
C MET A 117 13.03 -13.94 -0.78
N TRP A 118 12.38 -12.80 -0.79
CA TRP A 118 11.18 -12.52 -1.57
C TRP A 118 11.38 -11.27 -2.43
N LEU A 119 10.99 -11.34 -3.70
CA LEU A 119 10.92 -10.19 -4.59
C LEU A 119 9.43 -9.85 -4.81
N ALA A 120 8.95 -8.83 -4.09
CA ALA A 120 7.59 -8.34 -4.24
C ALA A 120 7.47 -7.44 -5.47
N VAL A 121 6.44 -7.67 -6.29
CA VAL A 121 6.25 -6.92 -7.54
C VAL A 121 4.82 -6.42 -7.69
N LEU A 122 4.70 -5.21 -8.26
CA LEU A 122 3.44 -4.53 -8.52
C LEU A 122 3.48 -3.88 -9.91
N PRO A 123 2.45 -4.01 -10.77
CA PRO A 123 2.44 -3.41 -12.10
C PRO A 123 2.68 -1.91 -12.06
N ALA A 124 3.57 -1.42 -12.93
CA ALA A 124 3.95 -0.02 -13.03
C ALA A 124 3.59 0.62 -14.38
N MET A 125 2.79 -0.03 -15.22
CA MET A 125 2.46 0.33 -16.62
C MET A 125 3.62 0.11 -17.60
N ARG A 126 3.29 -0.01 -18.91
CA ARG A 126 4.26 -0.12 -20.02
C ARG A 126 5.23 -1.29 -19.88
N GLU A 127 4.72 -2.48 -19.49
CA GLU A 127 5.55 -3.69 -19.30
C GLU A 127 6.65 -3.52 -18.24
N GLU A 128 6.43 -2.62 -17.28
CA GLU A 128 7.31 -2.42 -16.13
C GLU A 128 6.57 -2.72 -14.83
N VAL A 129 7.34 -3.01 -13.81
CA VAL A 129 6.87 -3.29 -12.46
C VAL A 129 7.67 -2.51 -11.43
N PHE A 130 7.02 -2.12 -10.37
CA PHE A 130 7.69 -1.78 -9.13
C PHE A 130 8.12 -3.08 -8.45
N ALA A 131 9.35 -3.15 -8.01
CA ALA A 131 9.92 -4.32 -7.37
C ALA A 131 10.74 -3.94 -6.14
N GLN A 132 10.63 -4.72 -5.07
CA GLN A 132 11.45 -4.56 -3.86
C GLN A 132 11.74 -5.93 -3.26
N GLN A 133 12.96 -6.10 -2.76
CA GLN A 133 13.38 -7.30 -2.08
C GLN A 133 13.09 -7.23 -0.58
N PHE A 134 12.70 -8.39 -0.03
CA PHE A 134 12.46 -8.57 1.40
C PHE A 134 13.09 -9.87 1.86
N SER A 135 13.63 -9.89 3.08
CA SER A 135 13.98 -11.12 3.78
C SER A 135 12.89 -11.47 4.79
N VAL A 136 12.55 -12.74 4.88
CA VAL A 136 11.66 -13.28 5.91
C VAL A 136 12.46 -14.26 6.76
N GLU A 137 12.53 -14.01 8.06
CA GLU A 137 13.20 -14.87 9.03
C GLU A 137 12.34 -14.97 10.30
N ARG A 138 11.89 -16.17 10.63
CA ARG A 138 11.04 -16.42 11.82
C ARG A 138 9.86 -15.47 11.91
N HIS A 139 9.17 -15.28 10.77
CA HIS A 139 8.04 -14.35 10.59
C HIS A 139 8.38 -12.85 10.72
N VAL A 140 9.64 -12.47 10.79
CA VAL A 140 10.08 -11.08 10.74
C VAL A 140 10.42 -10.73 9.31
N ILE A 141 9.74 -9.73 8.77
CA ILE A 141 9.96 -9.24 7.41
C ILE A 141 10.85 -8.00 7.48
N ARG A 142 11.92 -7.98 6.68
CA ARG A 142 12.83 -6.82 6.54
C ARG A 142 12.98 -6.43 5.09
N GLU A 143 13.00 -5.14 4.85
CA GLU A 143 13.35 -4.60 3.53
C GLU A 143 14.82 -4.82 3.21
N VAL A 144 15.10 -5.23 1.96
CA VAL A 144 16.45 -5.41 1.43
C VAL A 144 16.64 -4.45 0.26
N GLY A 145 17.03 -3.23 0.58
CA GLY A 145 17.19 -2.16 -0.40
C GLY A 145 15.88 -1.44 -0.80
N PRO A 146 16.00 -0.38 -1.59
CA PRO A 146 14.86 0.44 -2.01
C PRO A 146 14.01 -0.25 -3.08
N ALA A 147 12.77 0.20 -3.20
CA ALA A 147 11.92 -0.13 -4.34
C ALA A 147 12.54 0.43 -5.64
N ARG A 148 12.44 -0.32 -6.73
CA ARG A 148 12.96 0.03 -8.06
C ARG A 148 11.97 -0.35 -9.15
N ILE A 149 12.14 0.23 -10.33
CA ILE A 149 11.37 -0.15 -11.51
C ILE A 149 12.19 -1.15 -12.32
N LEU A 150 11.57 -2.26 -12.68
CA LEU A 150 12.14 -3.30 -13.55
C LEU A 150 11.22 -3.52 -14.74
N ARG A 151 11.77 -4.07 -15.82
CA ARG A 151 10.96 -4.59 -16.91
C ARG A 151 10.39 -5.96 -16.54
N GLU A 152 9.16 -6.21 -16.93
CA GLU A 152 8.48 -7.46 -16.56
C GLU A 152 9.23 -8.71 -17.05
N HIS A 153 9.86 -8.63 -18.22
CA HIS A 153 10.62 -9.75 -18.79
C HIS A 153 11.95 -10.04 -18.06
N ASP A 154 12.46 -9.12 -17.23
CA ASP A 154 13.70 -9.32 -16.47
C ASP A 154 13.45 -9.95 -15.10
N LEU A 155 12.19 -10.08 -14.67
CA LEU A 155 11.83 -10.47 -13.31
C LEU A 155 12.38 -11.84 -12.87
N GLU A 156 12.30 -12.86 -13.75
CA GLU A 156 12.78 -14.20 -13.42
C GLU A 156 14.30 -14.21 -13.24
N GLN A 157 15.02 -13.45 -14.06
CA GLN A 157 16.48 -13.33 -13.96
C GLN A 157 16.88 -12.58 -12.68
N GLU A 158 16.18 -11.48 -12.37
CA GLU A 158 16.41 -10.70 -11.14
C GLU A 158 16.13 -11.52 -9.89
N ALA A 159 15.02 -12.27 -9.86
CA ALA A 159 14.70 -13.15 -8.76
C ALA A 159 15.75 -14.26 -8.58
N ALA A 160 16.18 -14.88 -9.67
CA ALA A 160 17.21 -15.92 -9.64
C ALA A 160 18.55 -15.36 -9.11
N HIS A 161 18.99 -14.19 -9.57
CA HIS A 161 20.21 -13.53 -9.07
C HIS A 161 20.13 -13.21 -7.58
N ALA A 162 18.95 -12.84 -7.10
CA ALA A 162 18.71 -12.53 -5.69
C ALA A 162 18.48 -13.77 -4.82
N GLY A 163 18.35 -14.96 -5.41
CA GLY A 163 17.90 -16.16 -4.71
C GLY A 163 16.52 -15.97 -4.07
N ALA A 164 15.65 -15.17 -4.69
CA ALA A 164 14.37 -14.75 -4.16
C ALA A 164 13.19 -15.42 -4.86
N SER A 165 12.15 -15.73 -4.11
CA SER A 165 10.86 -16.13 -4.65
C SER A 165 10.07 -14.91 -5.10
N LEU A 166 9.52 -14.95 -6.32
CA LEU A 166 8.66 -13.88 -6.86
C LEU A 166 7.27 -13.93 -6.24
N ILE A 167 6.74 -12.76 -5.88
CA ILE A 167 5.37 -12.61 -5.40
C ILE A 167 4.78 -11.28 -5.87
N GLY A 168 3.52 -11.27 -6.29
CA GLY A 168 2.84 -10.02 -6.60
C GLY A 168 1.74 -10.11 -7.63
N SER A 169 1.09 -8.98 -7.87
CA SER A 169 -0.10 -8.90 -8.71
C SER A 169 0.16 -9.05 -10.21
N SER A 170 1.38 -8.84 -10.69
CA SER A 170 1.74 -9.10 -12.09
C SER A 170 1.60 -10.59 -12.45
N ARG A 171 1.69 -11.48 -11.46
CA ARG A 171 1.50 -12.92 -11.62
C ARG A 171 0.11 -13.41 -11.20
N GLY A 172 -0.74 -12.53 -10.68
CA GLY A 172 -2.06 -12.90 -10.14
C GLY A 172 -2.02 -13.53 -8.74
N ASP A 173 -0.85 -13.68 -8.13
CA ASP A 173 -0.66 -14.45 -6.89
C ASP A 173 -1.03 -13.67 -5.64
N ALA A 174 -0.69 -12.38 -5.59
CA ALA A 174 -0.95 -11.53 -4.44
C ALA A 174 -1.05 -10.05 -4.81
N THR A 175 -1.96 -9.36 -4.14
CA THR A 175 -2.05 -7.89 -4.19
C THR A 175 -1.73 -7.33 -2.82
N PRO A 176 -1.27 -6.07 -2.70
CA PRO A 176 -1.20 -5.39 -1.41
C PRO A 176 -2.54 -5.48 -0.69
N HIS A 177 -2.50 -5.79 0.59
CA HIS A 177 -3.72 -5.88 1.39
C HIS A 177 -3.48 -5.29 2.78
N ALA A 178 -4.38 -4.43 3.21
CA ALA A 178 -4.33 -3.73 4.50
C ALA A 178 -4.21 -4.67 5.72
N ARG A 179 -4.69 -5.93 5.62
CA ARG A 179 -4.52 -6.95 6.68
C ARG A 179 -3.06 -7.21 7.03
N GLY A 180 -2.16 -7.05 6.05
CA GLY A 180 -0.72 -7.26 6.25
C GLY A 180 -0.11 -6.36 7.30
N VAL A 181 -0.73 -5.22 7.60
CA VAL A 181 -0.33 -4.32 8.69
C VAL A 181 -0.26 -5.06 10.03
N ALA A 182 -1.13 -6.06 10.27
CA ALA A 182 -1.14 -6.85 11.50
C ALA A 182 0.21 -7.56 11.77
N ALA A 183 0.85 -8.05 10.70
CA ALA A 183 2.13 -8.76 10.82
C ALA A 183 3.32 -7.81 11.08
N VAL A 184 3.25 -6.57 10.58
CA VAL A 184 4.38 -5.61 10.59
C VAL A 184 4.13 -4.36 11.45
N ILE A 185 3.07 -4.36 12.26
CA ILE A 185 2.62 -3.18 13.02
C ILE A 185 3.70 -2.59 13.92
N ASP A 186 4.49 -3.40 14.60
CA ASP A 186 5.53 -2.90 15.51
C ASP A 186 6.64 -2.17 14.73
N GLY A 187 7.02 -2.65 13.54
CA GLY A 187 7.96 -1.97 12.65
C GLY A 187 7.41 -0.63 12.17
N ILE A 188 6.13 -0.60 11.77
CA ILE A 188 5.46 0.64 11.35
C ILE A 188 5.45 1.68 12.47
N LEU A 189 5.14 1.27 13.69
CA LEU A 189 5.10 2.19 14.82
C LEU A 189 6.50 2.69 15.21
N ALA A 190 7.52 1.83 15.07
CA ALA A 190 8.92 2.20 15.33
C ALA A 190 9.46 3.21 14.29
N SER A 191 8.96 3.22 13.06
CA SER A 191 9.33 4.19 12.02
C SER A 191 8.85 5.61 12.31
N GLY A 192 7.90 5.76 13.24
CA GLY A 192 7.34 7.05 13.64
C GLY A 192 6.09 7.43 12.84
N ARG A 193 5.36 8.40 13.39
CA ARG A 193 4.15 8.95 12.77
C ARG A 193 4.49 9.88 11.61
N CYS A 194 3.60 9.90 10.60
CA CYS A 194 3.68 10.88 9.53
C CYS A 194 3.38 12.31 10.05
N ASP A 195 4.04 13.28 9.48
CA ASP A 195 3.57 14.66 9.54
C ASP A 195 2.40 14.80 8.55
N ILE A 196 1.18 14.96 9.06
CA ILE A 196 -0.03 14.95 8.24
C ILE A 196 -0.04 16.06 7.18
N ASP A 197 0.56 17.19 7.48
CA ASP A 197 0.55 18.36 6.59
C ASP A 197 1.45 18.13 5.37
N SER A 198 2.61 17.54 5.56
CA SER A 198 3.62 17.33 4.51
C SER A 198 3.65 15.92 3.92
N TRP A 199 3.10 14.91 4.61
CA TRP A 199 3.15 13.54 4.11
C TRP A 199 2.30 13.36 2.84
N GLU A 200 2.90 12.75 1.83
CA GLU A 200 2.24 12.34 0.59
C GLU A 200 2.63 10.90 0.20
N PRO A 201 1.76 10.18 -0.52
CA PRO A 201 2.10 8.87 -1.05
C PRO A 201 3.28 8.91 -2.02
N VAL A 202 4.04 7.81 -2.03
CA VAL A 202 5.14 7.58 -2.97
C VAL A 202 4.57 6.96 -4.24
N TYR A 203 4.40 7.78 -5.26
CA TYR A 203 3.78 7.32 -6.52
C TYR A 203 4.71 6.43 -7.35
N GLY A 204 6.01 6.43 -7.06
CA GLY A 204 7.05 5.68 -7.77
C GLY A 204 7.32 6.16 -9.21
N ARG A 205 6.45 7.02 -9.75
CA ARG A 205 6.56 7.66 -11.08
C ARG A 205 5.95 9.04 -11.05
N LEU A 206 6.38 9.88 -12.01
CA LEU A 206 5.69 11.12 -12.32
C LEU A 206 4.27 10.80 -12.82
N ALA A 207 3.32 11.65 -12.46
CA ALA A 207 1.96 11.54 -12.98
C ALA A 207 1.98 11.55 -14.52
N GLU A 208 1.15 10.74 -15.16
CA GLU A 208 1.11 10.64 -16.63
C GLU A 208 0.88 12.01 -17.29
N ALA A 209 0.08 12.87 -16.66
CA ALA A 209 -0.13 14.24 -17.09
C ALA A 209 1.17 15.07 -17.04
N GLN A 210 1.99 14.88 -16.01
CA GLN A 210 3.29 15.54 -15.87
C GLN A 210 4.27 15.05 -16.94
N VAL A 211 4.35 13.74 -17.16
CA VAL A 211 5.22 13.17 -18.22
C VAL A 211 4.82 13.70 -19.60
N LYS A 212 3.52 13.75 -19.91
CA LYS A 212 3.02 14.30 -21.16
C LYS A 212 3.32 15.79 -21.29
N TRP A 213 3.19 16.54 -20.20
CA TRP A 213 3.48 17.96 -20.19
C TRP A 213 4.98 18.23 -20.39
N GLU A 214 5.85 17.51 -19.67
CA GLU A 214 7.32 17.62 -19.79
C GLU A 214 7.80 17.28 -21.22
N ALA A 215 7.23 16.20 -21.79
CA ALA A 215 7.51 15.81 -23.16
C ALA A 215 7.08 16.89 -24.19
N ALA A 216 5.93 17.54 -23.96
CA ALA A 216 5.42 18.59 -24.83
C ALA A 216 6.19 19.91 -24.71
N HIS A 217 6.80 20.21 -23.56
CA HIS A 217 7.44 21.49 -23.27
C HIS A 217 8.97 21.41 -23.17
N GLY A 218 9.56 20.21 -23.27
CA GLY A 218 11.01 20.00 -23.26
C GLY A 218 11.72 20.41 -21.97
N ARG A 219 10.99 20.53 -20.85
CA ARG A 219 11.53 20.93 -19.54
C ARG A 219 10.78 20.24 -18.40
N PRO A 220 11.43 19.93 -17.27
CA PRO A 220 10.75 19.39 -16.09
C PRO A 220 9.76 20.42 -15.52
N LEU A 221 8.64 19.91 -15.01
CA LEU A 221 7.71 20.69 -14.20
C LEU A 221 8.42 20.93 -12.85
N SER A 222 8.87 22.17 -12.61
CA SER A 222 9.38 22.49 -11.28
C SER A 222 8.29 22.24 -10.26
N ALA A 223 8.60 21.45 -9.20
CA ALA A 223 7.73 21.39 -8.05
C ALA A 223 7.51 22.83 -7.55
N ALA A 224 6.27 23.31 -7.64
CA ALA A 224 5.91 24.56 -7.02
C ALA A 224 6.12 24.38 -5.52
N GLY A 225 7.03 25.17 -4.94
CA GLY A 225 7.31 25.21 -3.52
C GLY A 225 6.10 25.63 -2.69
#